data_faaafa87a5c31959289bca3470a41bd7
#
_entry.id   faaafa87a5c31959289bca3470a41bd7
#
_cell.length_a   1.000
_cell.length_b   1.000
_cell.length_c   1.000
_cell.angle_alpha   90.00
_cell.angle_beta   90.00
_cell.angle_gamma   90.00
#
_symmetry.space_group_name_H-M   'P 1'
#
loop_
_entity.id
_entity.type
_entity.pdbx_description
1 polymer ?
#
loop_
_entity_poly.entity_id
_entity_poly.type
_entity_poly.pdbx_seq_one_letter_code
_entity_poly.pdbx_strand_id
1 'polypeptide(L)'
;IIAIIVFKQNTTIMQILGLGLGFIGLLVFIGVDKLSFIFFPVLLCLIGAFCYAYSNNILFKLNHIRSSALASVTMISGFFFSLPLILVEPKAFSWDISPEIIFAIFFLGLVSTGISFIAYVILLQRSSPVQASSIIFLVPVTGIFWGAIFLGEVISTKILVGAFFILIGIALTNLFNPKVL
;
A
#
# COMPACT_ATOMS: atom_id res chain seq x y z
N ILE A 1 -4.78 -0.32 13.63
CA ILE A 1 -4.42 0.06 15.01
C ILE A 1 -4.53 1.58 15.17
N ILE A 2 -3.84 2.41 14.36
CA ILE A 2 -3.87 3.89 14.45
C ILE A 2 -5.30 4.43 14.30
N ALA A 3 -6.09 3.92 13.37
CA ALA A 3 -7.48 4.29 13.17
C ALA A 3 -8.33 4.10 14.44
N ILE A 4 -8.06 3.05 15.21
CA ILE A 4 -8.77 2.72 16.44
C ILE A 4 -8.26 3.61 17.59
N ILE A 5 -6.95 3.64 17.82
CA ILE A 5 -6.36 4.27 19.01
C ILE A 5 -6.39 5.79 18.91
N VAL A 6 -5.93 6.36 17.78
CA VAL A 6 -5.78 7.80 17.60
C VAL A 6 -7.08 8.44 17.13
N PHE A 7 -7.75 7.81 16.17
CA PHE A 7 -8.95 8.38 15.53
C PHE A 7 -10.26 7.84 16.08
N LYS A 8 -10.23 6.93 17.08
CA LYS A 8 -11.39 6.33 17.75
C LYS A 8 -12.45 5.81 16.76
N GLN A 9 -12.00 5.22 15.66
CA GLN A 9 -12.91 4.65 14.67
C GLN A 9 -13.54 3.36 15.21
N ASN A 10 -14.84 3.24 15.00
CA ASN A 10 -15.56 2.00 15.31
C ASN A 10 -15.15 0.92 14.31
N THR A 11 -14.51 -0.12 14.80
CA THR A 11 -14.13 -1.30 14.01
C THR A 11 -14.80 -2.52 14.58
N THR A 12 -15.26 -3.41 13.71
CA THR A 12 -15.79 -4.70 14.13
C THR A 12 -14.66 -5.68 14.45
N ILE A 13 -15.00 -6.66 15.32
CA ILE A 13 -14.04 -7.74 15.62
C ILE A 13 -13.66 -8.52 14.36
N MET A 14 -14.59 -8.65 13.41
CA MET A 14 -14.35 -9.32 12.13
C MET A 14 -13.33 -8.57 11.27
N GLN A 15 -13.32 -7.23 11.30
CA GLN A 15 -12.30 -6.42 10.63
C GLN A 15 -10.91 -6.62 11.24
N ILE A 16 -10.83 -6.71 12.57
CA ILE A 16 -9.56 -6.97 13.27
C ILE A 16 -9.05 -8.38 12.93
N LEU A 17 -9.92 -9.38 12.97
CA LEU A 17 -9.60 -10.76 12.59
C LEU A 17 -9.16 -10.85 11.11
N GLY A 18 -9.87 -10.16 10.22
CA GLY A 18 -9.52 -10.10 8.79
C GLY A 18 -8.15 -9.49 8.54
N LEU A 19 -7.81 -8.37 9.21
CA LEU A 19 -6.48 -7.77 9.15
C LEU A 19 -5.40 -8.69 9.70
N GLY A 20 -5.65 -9.36 10.83
CA GLY A 20 -4.74 -10.33 11.43
C GLY A 20 -4.48 -11.51 10.50
N LEU A 21 -5.53 -12.06 9.88
CA LEU A 21 -5.42 -13.16 8.93
C LEU A 21 -4.66 -12.75 7.66
N GLY A 22 -4.93 -11.55 7.13
CA GLY A 22 -4.19 -10.99 6.00
C GLY A 22 -2.71 -10.79 6.30
N PHE A 23 -2.38 -10.36 7.52
CA PHE A 23 -0.99 -10.21 7.95
C PHE A 23 -0.28 -11.57 8.10
N ILE A 24 -0.95 -12.58 8.67
CA ILE A 24 -0.42 -13.96 8.73
C ILE A 24 -0.20 -14.49 7.31
N GLY A 25 -1.19 -14.28 6.42
CA GLY A 25 -1.06 -14.65 5.01
C GLY A 25 0.16 -14.02 4.35
N LEU A 26 0.42 -12.74 4.62
CA LEU A 26 1.61 -12.03 4.11
C LEU A 26 2.92 -12.64 4.64
N LEU A 27 2.99 -12.99 5.91
CA LEU A 27 4.17 -13.65 6.49
C LEU A 27 4.44 -15.03 5.86
N VAL A 28 3.39 -15.81 5.65
CA VAL A 28 3.49 -17.12 4.95
C VAL A 28 3.95 -16.91 3.50
N PHE A 29 3.40 -15.89 2.84
CA PHE A 29 3.69 -15.54 1.46
C PHE A 29 5.16 -15.15 1.24
N ILE A 30 5.73 -14.28 2.10
CA ILE A 30 7.12 -13.84 2.02
C ILE A 30 8.08 -14.97 2.42
N GLY A 31 7.66 -15.82 3.34
CA GLY A 31 8.49 -16.86 3.96
C GLY A 31 9.31 -16.29 5.12
N VAL A 32 9.06 -16.79 6.33
CA VAL A 32 9.69 -16.31 7.56
C VAL A 32 11.20 -16.56 7.56
N ASP A 33 11.64 -17.59 6.84
CA ASP A 33 13.05 -17.99 6.72
C ASP A 33 13.94 -16.93 6.03
N LYS A 34 13.33 -15.99 5.31
CA LYS A 34 14.03 -14.93 4.56
C LYS A 34 14.06 -13.59 5.29
N LEU A 35 13.49 -13.50 6.49
CA LEU A 35 13.46 -12.27 7.27
C LEU A 35 14.81 -12.05 7.96
N SER A 36 15.72 -11.33 7.32
CA SER A 36 16.90 -10.79 8.00
C SER A 36 16.48 -9.51 8.76
N PHE A 37 16.61 -9.55 10.08
CA PHE A 37 16.24 -8.43 10.94
C PHE A 37 17.43 -7.45 11.05
N ILE A 38 17.36 -6.36 10.29
CA ILE A 38 18.28 -5.23 10.45
C ILE A 38 17.49 -4.12 11.13
N PHE A 39 17.84 -3.77 12.37
CA PHE A 39 17.06 -2.87 13.23
C PHE A 39 16.74 -1.51 12.57
N PHE A 40 17.74 -0.86 12.00
CA PHE A 40 17.58 0.51 11.48
C PHE A 40 16.63 0.62 10.28
N PRO A 41 16.73 -0.20 9.20
CA PRO A 41 15.74 -0.21 8.12
C PRO A 41 14.33 -0.57 8.59
N VAL A 42 14.19 -1.52 9.52
CA VAL A 42 12.87 -1.89 10.07
C VAL A 42 12.26 -0.72 10.82
N LEU A 43 13.03 0.01 11.62
CA LEU A 43 12.54 1.21 12.32
C LEU A 43 12.05 2.28 11.32
N LEU A 44 12.81 2.54 10.26
CA LEU A 44 12.40 3.49 9.21
C LEU A 44 11.10 3.06 8.51
N CYS A 45 10.96 1.78 8.20
CA CYS A 45 9.73 1.23 7.61
C CYS A 45 8.54 1.38 8.57
N LEU A 46 8.72 1.17 9.87
CA LEU A 46 7.65 1.36 10.86
C LEU A 46 7.23 2.82 10.98
N ILE A 47 8.18 3.76 10.97
CA ILE A 47 7.90 5.20 10.96
C ILE A 47 7.12 5.57 9.70
N GLY A 48 7.56 5.10 8.53
CA GLY A 48 6.88 5.32 7.25
C GLY A 48 5.45 4.76 7.26
N ALA A 49 5.27 3.55 7.76
CA ALA A 49 3.94 2.92 7.89
C ALA A 49 3.03 3.71 8.85
N PHE A 50 3.57 4.24 9.94
CA PHE A 50 2.85 5.11 10.87
C PHE A 50 2.39 6.39 10.18
N CYS A 51 3.30 7.09 9.50
CA CYS A 51 2.98 8.32 8.75
C CYS A 51 1.93 8.07 7.67
N TYR A 52 2.06 6.96 6.92
CA TYR A 52 1.10 6.56 5.91
C TYR A 52 -0.30 6.31 6.48
N ALA A 53 -0.38 5.55 7.58
CA ALA A 53 -1.65 5.28 8.23
C ALA A 53 -2.28 6.56 8.82
N TYR A 54 -1.48 7.47 9.37
CA TYR A 54 -1.94 8.77 9.87
C TYR A 54 -2.49 9.63 8.72
N SER A 55 -1.77 9.72 7.61
CA SER A 55 -2.19 10.44 6.39
C SER A 55 -3.53 9.91 5.85
N ASN A 56 -3.70 8.59 5.76
CA ASN A 56 -4.95 7.99 5.30
C ASN A 56 -6.16 8.40 6.15
N ASN A 57 -5.99 8.52 7.46
CA ASN A 57 -7.06 8.97 8.34
C ASN A 57 -7.38 10.46 8.15
N ILE A 58 -6.39 11.30 7.84
CA ILE A 58 -6.62 12.71 7.48
C ILE A 58 -7.36 12.80 6.16
N LEU A 59 -6.90 12.10 5.11
CA LEU A 59 -7.55 12.08 3.81
C LEU A 59 -9.01 11.61 3.89
N PHE A 60 -9.29 10.62 4.74
CA PHE A 60 -10.66 10.17 5.00
C PHE A 60 -11.53 11.27 5.63
N LYS A 61 -11.00 12.05 6.57
CA LYS A 61 -11.73 13.17 7.19
C LYS A 61 -12.00 14.32 6.22
N LEU A 62 -11.15 14.49 5.22
CA LEU A 62 -11.28 15.52 4.17
C LEU A 62 -12.16 15.07 3.00
N ASN A 63 -13.17 14.24 3.25
CA ASN A 63 -14.06 13.68 2.22
C ASN A 63 -14.95 14.73 1.51
N HIS A 64 -15.02 15.95 2.04
CA HIS A 64 -15.68 17.08 1.42
C HIS A 64 -14.84 17.76 0.32
N ILE A 65 -13.55 17.45 0.23
CA ILE A 65 -12.65 17.98 -0.80
C ILE A 65 -12.54 16.97 -1.95
N ARG A 66 -12.45 17.47 -3.18
CA ARG A 66 -12.32 16.61 -4.37
C ARG A 66 -11.09 15.69 -4.25
N SER A 67 -11.29 14.41 -4.52
CA SER A 67 -10.23 13.37 -4.43
C SER A 67 -9.01 13.71 -5.29
N SER A 68 -9.23 14.27 -6.49
CA SER A 68 -8.14 14.68 -7.38
C SER A 68 -7.30 15.83 -6.79
N ALA A 69 -7.93 16.80 -6.13
CA ALA A 69 -7.21 17.90 -5.48
C ALA A 69 -6.37 17.39 -4.31
N LEU A 70 -6.92 16.52 -3.47
CA LEU A 70 -6.18 15.89 -2.36
C LEU A 70 -5.01 15.05 -2.87
N ALA A 71 -5.24 14.26 -3.92
CA ALA A 71 -4.19 13.46 -4.53
C ALA A 71 -3.06 14.35 -5.09
N SER A 72 -3.41 15.42 -5.82
CA SER A 72 -2.41 16.35 -6.38
C SER A 72 -1.59 17.02 -5.29
N VAL A 73 -2.22 17.56 -4.25
CA VAL A 73 -1.51 18.19 -3.13
C VAL A 73 -0.57 17.19 -2.44
N THR A 74 -1.04 15.97 -2.20
CA THR A 74 -0.21 14.93 -1.56
C THR A 74 1.01 14.58 -2.42
N MET A 75 0.81 14.43 -3.74
CA MET A 75 1.91 14.10 -4.66
C MET A 75 2.91 15.24 -4.83
N ILE A 76 2.42 16.48 -4.96
CA ILE A 76 3.28 17.67 -5.05
C ILE A 76 4.09 17.82 -3.75
N SER A 77 3.46 17.65 -2.59
CA SER A 77 4.17 17.67 -1.30
C SER A 77 5.23 16.58 -1.24
N GLY A 78 4.90 15.34 -1.63
CA GLY A 78 5.85 14.23 -1.69
C GLY A 78 7.05 14.52 -2.58
N PHE A 79 6.81 15.13 -3.75
CA PHE A 79 7.88 15.57 -4.65
C PHE A 79 8.83 16.56 -3.95
N PHE A 80 8.31 17.62 -3.35
CA PHE A 80 9.16 18.61 -2.65
C PHE A 80 9.93 17.99 -1.48
N PHE A 81 9.31 17.10 -0.71
CA PHE A 81 10.00 16.39 0.38
C PHE A 81 11.05 15.39 -0.09
N SER A 82 10.95 14.88 -1.33
CA SER A 82 11.94 13.96 -1.89
C SER A 82 13.15 14.70 -2.51
N LEU A 83 13.02 15.98 -2.87
CA LEU A 83 14.12 16.74 -3.52
C LEU A 83 15.44 16.73 -2.73
N PRO A 84 15.48 16.89 -1.40
CA PRO A 84 16.74 16.84 -0.65
C PRO A 84 17.46 15.50 -0.76
N LEU A 85 16.74 14.39 -1.03
CA LEU A 85 17.36 13.07 -1.18
C LEU A 85 18.23 12.98 -2.43
N ILE A 86 17.95 13.78 -3.46
CA ILE A 86 18.77 13.86 -4.70
C ILE A 86 20.18 14.35 -4.37
N LEU A 87 20.31 15.25 -3.39
CA LEU A 87 21.61 15.81 -2.98
C LEU A 87 22.47 14.78 -2.23
N VAL A 88 21.85 13.76 -1.67
CA VAL A 88 22.53 12.70 -0.91
C VAL A 88 22.93 11.52 -1.83
N GLU A 89 22.30 11.40 -3.01
CA GLU A 89 22.59 10.32 -3.95
C GLU A 89 23.76 10.70 -4.90
N PRO A 90 24.95 10.05 -4.74
CA PRO A 90 26.15 10.46 -5.49
C PRO A 90 26.04 10.27 -7.00
N LYS A 91 25.11 9.43 -7.47
CA LYS A 91 24.94 9.07 -8.88
C LYS A 91 23.64 9.61 -9.49
N ALA A 92 22.97 10.55 -8.82
CA ALA A 92 21.67 11.08 -9.28
C ALA A 92 21.68 11.63 -10.71
N PHE A 93 22.83 12.06 -11.23
CA PHE A 93 22.96 12.70 -12.54
C PHE A 93 23.82 11.93 -13.56
N SER A 94 24.20 10.69 -13.27
CA SER A 94 25.08 9.86 -14.13
C SER A 94 24.32 8.75 -14.87
N TRP A 95 23.10 9.01 -15.31
CA TRP A 95 22.26 7.99 -15.93
C TRP A 95 22.35 8.04 -17.46
N ASP A 96 22.67 6.90 -18.07
CA ASP A 96 22.40 6.66 -19.49
C ASP A 96 20.89 6.43 -19.63
N ILE A 97 20.17 7.48 -20.06
CA ILE A 97 18.71 7.45 -20.15
C ILE A 97 18.31 6.98 -21.54
N SER A 98 17.98 5.69 -21.68
CA SER A 98 17.41 5.17 -22.92
C SER A 98 15.92 5.57 -23.07
N PRO A 99 15.37 5.59 -24.31
CA PRO A 99 13.96 5.88 -24.54
C PRO A 99 13.00 4.95 -23.76
N GLU A 100 13.40 3.69 -23.55
CA GLU A 100 12.63 2.70 -22.78
C GLU A 100 12.54 3.10 -21.31
N ILE A 101 13.62 3.63 -20.74
CA ILE A 101 13.65 4.13 -19.35
C ILE A 101 12.74 5.34 -19.22
N ILE A 102 12.76 6.27 -20.19
CA ILE A 102 11.87 7.44 -20.19
C ILE A 102 10.40 6.98 -20.22
N PHE A 103 10.06 6.05 -21.12
CA PHE A 103 8.72 5.51 -21.20
C PHE A 103 8.30 4.83 -19.87
N ALA A 104 9.17 4.02 -19.29
CA ALA A 104 8.91 3.36 -18.00
C ALA A 104 8.65 4.37 -16.87
N ILE A 105 9.45 5.45 -16.79
CA ILE A 105 9.28 6.51 -15.80
C ILE A 105 7.92 7.21 -15.98
N PHE A 106 7.56 7.56 -17.23
CA PHE A 106 6.26 8.18 -17.52
C PHE A 106 5.11 7.26 -17.19
N PHE A 107 5.18 5.98 -17.56
CA PHE A 107 4.15 5.00 -17.28
C PHE A 107 3.98 4.79 -15.76
N LEU A 108 5.08 4.60 -15.04
CA LEU A 108 5.06 4.43 -13.58
C LEU A 108 4.56 5.70 -12.87
N GLY A 109 4.99 6.88 -13.29
CA GLY A 109 4.58 8.13 -12.67
C GLY A 109 3.12 8.47 -12.94
N LEU A 110 2.68 8.42 -14.21
CA LEU A 110 1.34 8.84 -14.59
C LEU A 110 0.29 7.77 -14.29
N VAL A 111 0.51 6.54 -14.76
CA VAL A 111 -0.49 5.46 -14.67
C VAL A 111 -0.43 4.75 -13.33
N SER A 112 0.74 4.19 -13.00
CA SER A 112 0.88 3.37 -11.80
C SER A 112 0.82 4.19 -10.50
N THR A 113 1.24 5.45 -10.52
CA THR A 113 1.21 6.30 -9.35
C THR A 113 0.06 7.31 -9.42
N GLY A 114 0.01 8.15 -10.45
CA GLY A 114 -0.94 9.26 -10.52
C GLY A 114 -2.40 8.81 -10.53
N ILE A 115 -2.78 8.02 -11.53
CA ILE A 115 -4.17 7.55 -11.70
C ILE A 115 -4.56 6.62 -10.54
N SER A 116 -3.68 5.70 -10.17
CA SER A 116 -3.94 4.74 -9.10
C SER A 116 -4.09 5.40 -7.73
N PHE A 117 -3.33 6.47 -7.45
CA PHE A 117 -3.45 7.21 -6.20
C PHE A 117 -4.75 8.00 -6.11
N ILE A 118 -5.21 8.61 -7.23
CA ILE A 118 -6.53 9.27 -7.29
C ILE A 118 -7.63 8.24 -7.02
N ALA A 119 -7.57 7.07 -7.65
CA ALA A 119 -8.52 5.98 -7.42
C ALA A 119 -8.50 5.50 -5.96
N TYR A 120 -7.32 5.40 -5.35
CA TYR A 120 -7.16 5.07 -3.94
C TYR A 120 -7.78 6.13 -3.01
N VAL A 121 -7.57 7.42 -3.28
CA VAL A 121 -8.19 8.50 -2.49
C VAL A 121 -9.71 8.47 -2.61
N ILE A 122 -10.26 8.21 -3.81
CA ILE A 122 -11.71 8.04 -4.00
C ILE A 122 -12.23 6.88 -3.15
N LEU A 123 -11.55 5.75 -3.19
CA LEU A 123 -11.90 4.58 -2.38
C LEU A 123 -11.85 4.90 -0.89
N LEU A 124 -10.78 5.56 -0.43
CA LEU A 124 -10.59 5.94 0.96
C LEU A 124 -11.68 6.88 1.47
N GLN A 125 -12.14 7.83 0.63
CA GLN A 125 -13.22 8.75 0.97
C GLN A 125 -14.60 8.08 1.02
N ARG A 126 -14.81 7.02 0.23
CA ARG A 126 -16.09 6.29 0.13
C ARG A 126 -16.19 5.10 1.08
N SER A 127 -15.07 4.59 1.58
CA SER A 127 -14.99 3.47 2.52
C SER A 127 -14.39 3.92 3.86
N SER A 128 -14.04 2.98 4.74
CA SER A 128 -13.27 3.32 5.94
C SER A 128 -11.76 3.17 5.69
N PRO A 129 -10.88 3.88 6.43
CA PRO A 129 -9.43 3.68 6.35
C PRO A 129 -9.00 2.24 6.56
N VAL A 130 -9.71 1.49 7.39
CA VAL A 130 -9.46 0.06 7.65
C VAL A 130 -9.70 -0.76 6.38
N GLN A 131 -10.83 -0.52 5.69
CA GLN A 131 -11.17 -1.21 4.44
C GLN A 131 -10.23 -0.84 3.30
N ALA A 132 -9.97 0.46 3.10
CA ALA A 132 -9.05 0.91 2.07
C ALA A 132 -7.64 0.32 2.29
N SER A 133 -7.17 0.26 3.54
CA SER A 133 -5.87 -0.33 3.87
C SER A 133 -5.80 -1.83 3.64
N SER A 134 -6.91 -2.57 3.77
CA SER A 134 -6.91 -4.02 3.53
C SER A 134 -6.61 -4.38 2.07
N ILE A 135 -6.98 -3.50 1.13
CA ILE A 135 -6.72 -3.71 -0.30
C ILE A 135 -5.23 -3.72 -0.62
N ILE A 136 -4.39 -3.05 0.19
CA ILE A 136 -2.94 -3.05 0.01
C ILE A 136 -2.36 -4.47 0.10
N PHE A 137 -3.00 -5.36 0.85
CA PHE A 137 -2.59 -6.77 0.90
C PHE A 137 -2.71 -7.50 -0.46
N LEU A 138 -3.51 -6.98 -1.41
CA LEU A 138 -3.57 -7.52 -2.76
C LEU A 138 -2.31 -7.24 -3.58
N VAL A 139 -1.55 -6.21 -3.24
CA VAL A 139 -0.38 -5.78 -4.04
C VAL A 139 0.63 -6.92 -4.24
N PRO A 140 1.08 -7.66 -3.19
CA PRO A 140 1.98 -8.78 -3.40
C PRO A 140 1.34 -9.93 -4.19
N VAL A 141 0.04 -10.18 -4.00
CA VAL A 141 -0.68 -11.24 -4.74
C VAL A 141 -0.75 -10.92 -6.23
N THR A 142 -1.13 -9.69 -6.58
CA THR A 142 -1.16 -9.24 -7.99
C THR A 142 0.24 -9.17 -8.59
N GLY A 143 1.26 -8.76 -7.81
CA GLY A 143 2.64 -8.73 -8.25
C GLY A 143 3.14 -10.08 -8.72
N ILE A 144 2.91 -11.15 -7.94
CA ILE A 144 3.31 -12.51 -8.34
C ILE A 144 2.47 -13.05 -9.51
N PHE A 145 1.18 -12.74 -9.55
CA PHE A 145 0.34 -13.12 -10.68
C PHE A 145 0.92 -12.57 -12.01
N TRP A 146 1.29 -11.30 -12.05
CA TRP A 146 1.92 -10.70 -13.21
C TRP A 146 3.35 -11.21 -13.44
N GLY A 147 4.14 -11.45 -12.37
CA GLY A 147 5.45 -12.06 -12.46
C GLY A 147 5.41 -13.46 -13.10
N ALA A 148 4.43 -14.27 -12.72
CA ALA A 148 4.24 -15.59 -13.33
C ALA A 148 3.88 -15.51 -14.83
N ILE A 149 3.00 -14.57 -15.21
CA ILE A 149 2.55 -14.42 -16.60
C ILE A 149 3.66 -13.85 -17.50
N PHE A 150 4.32 -12.79 -17.09
CA PHE A 150 5.26 -12.07 -17.94
C PHE A 150 6.72 -12.54 -17.80
N LEU A 151 7.11 -13.02 -16.62
CA LEU A 151 8.48 -13.43 -16.33
C LEU A 151 8.65 -14.94 -16.20
N GLY A 152 7.54 -15.72 -16.26
CA GLY A 152 7.56 -17.18 -16.14
C GLY A 152 7.97 -17.64 -14.73
N GLU A 153 7.74 -16.84 -13.70
CA GLU A 153 8.09 -17.17 -12.31
C GLU A 153 7.25 -18.35 -11.81
N VAL A 154 7.92 -19.29 -11.14
CA VAL A 154 7.26 -20.48 -10.59
C VAL A 154 6.54 -20.12 -9.28
N ILE A 155 5.22 -20.29 -9.27
CA ILE A 155 4.40 -20.05 -8.09
C ILE A 155 4.54 -21.25 -7.14
N SER A 156 5.18 -21.06 -6.00
CA SER A 156 5.32 -22.11 -4.98
C SER A 156 4.00 -22.32 -4.21
N THR A 157 3.82 -23.50 -3.62
CA THR A 157 2.65 -23.80 -2.78
C THR A 157 2.54 -22.84 -1.59
N LYS A 158 3.66 -22.39 -1.00
CA LYS A 158 3.65 -21.39 0.07
C LYS A 158 3.02 -20.08 -0.35
N ILE A 159 3.30 -19.62 -1.57
CA ILE A 159 2.72 -18.39 -2.16
C ILE A 159 1.21 -18.54 -2.33
N LEU A 160 0.74 -19.68 -2.83
CA LEU A 160 -0.71 -19.94 -2.99
C LEU A 160 -1.43 -19.94 -1.64
N VAL A 161 -0.87 -20.60 -0.64
CA VAL A 161 -1.44 -20.62 0.72
C VAL A 161 -1.47 -19.23 1.33
N GLY A 162 -0.37 -18.48 1.22
CA GLY A 162 -0.32 -17.09 1.71
C GLY A 162 -1.33 -16.19 1.01
N ALA A 163 -1.45 -16.28 -0.32
CA ALA A 163 -2.44 -15.55 -1.10
C ALA A 163 -3.88 -15.88 -0.69
N PHE A 164 -4.18 -17.15 -0.43
CA PHE A 164 -5.48 -17.59 0.06
C PHE A 164 -5.86 -16.94 1.40
N PHE A 165 -4.95 -16.94 2.39
CA PHE A 165 -5.19 -16.26 3.65
C PHE A 165 -5.35 -14.75 3.49
N ILE A 166 -4.58 -14.12 2.61
CA ILE A 166 -4.70 -12.69 2.28
C ILE A 166 -6.11 -12.41 1.74
N LEU A 167 -6.58 -13.17 0.77
CA LEU A 167 -7.90 -12.96 0.15
C LEU A 167 -9.04 -13.14 1.17
N ILE A 168 -8.97 -14.15 2.03
CA ILE A 168 -9.95 -14.33 3.12
C ILE A 168 -9.89 -13.15 4.09
N GLY A 169 -8.71 -12.70 4.48
CA GLY A 169 -8.53 -11.54 5.35
C GLY A 169 -9.18 -10.27 4.79
N ILE A 170 -8.99 -10.01 3.49
CA ILE A 170 -9.63 -8.88 2.79
C ILE A 170 -11.15 -9.05 2.76
N ALA A 171 -11.65 -10.24 2.44
CA ALA A 171 -13.08 -10.53 2.41
C ALA A 171 -13.73 -10.27 3.77
N LEU A 172 -13.15 -10.80 4.86
CA LEU A 172 -13.64 -10.57 6.22
C LEU A 172 -13.64 -9.08 6.59
N THR A 173 -12.60 -8.34 6.23
CA THR A 173 -12.49 -6.91 6.53
C THR A 173 -13.55 -6.08 5.80
N ASN A 174 -13.95 -6.48 4.60
CA ASN A 174 -14.86 -5.71 3.75
C ASN A 174 -16.34 -6.13 3.90
N LEU A 175 -16.62 -7.42 4.09
CA LEU A 175 -17.99 -7.92 4.19
C LEU A 175 -18.68 -7.52 5.51
N PHE A 176 -17.92 -7.42 6.61
CA PHE A 176 -18.47 -7.10 7.93
C PHE A 176 -18.27 -5.62 8.29
N ASN A 177 -18.75 -4.73 7.42
CA ASN A 177 -18.68 -3.28 7.67
C ASN A 177 -19.95 -2.78 8.38
N PRO A 178 -19.84 -2.13 9.56
CA PRO A 178 -20.99 -1.58 10.27
C PRO A 178 -21.69 -0.40 9.54
N LYS A 179 -21.10 0.13 8.47
CA LYS A 179 -21.72 1.21 7.67
C LYS A 179 -22.58 0.73 6.50
N VAL A 180 -22.65 -0.58 6.26
CA VAL A 180 -23.44 -1.19 5.16
C VAL A 180 -24.69 -1.91 5.71
N LEU A 181 -24.84 -2.02 7.00
CA LEU A 181 -26.02 -2.47 7.73
C LEU A 181 -26.67 -1.28 8.45
#